data_ad26ddd0a45640b10f43c70981e1923f
#
_entry.id   ad26ddd0a45640b10f43c70981e1923f
#
_cell.length_a   1.000
_cell.length_b   1.000
_cell.length_c   1.000
_cell.angle_alpha   90.00
_cell.angle_beta   90.00
_cell.angle_gamma   90.00
#
_symmetry.space_group_name_H-M   'P 1'
#
loop_
_entity.id
_entity.type
_entity.pdbx_description
1 polymer ?
#
loop_
_entity_poly.entity_id
_entity_poly.type
_entity_poly.pdbx_seq_one_letter_code
_entity_poly.pdbx_strand_id
1 'polypeptide(L)'
;IITPDNKILMTTGDTGDQGASSQNLNSLNGKTLRVNLDGSIPADNPNPSSYVWSYGHRNGQGLCIGPNGIIYESEHGQNNSDEFNIIEPGRNYGWPTVEGACNTTAEINYCNANNVKEPLLEWSPCRAVNGLEYYNHPAIPEWNNCILMAVLGGLNSSYERMTVIHLSADGLTATTSDVSGSSTNSDAFFQSFNKRLRDLCVNPHDGSLYVALNGAQYPGSGPNIIKKFKNEAWVGVESIETSENVMVYPNPTANALNVKFSANQLGGTFQIFSFTGSLVQEGNITSSSMTMDVQNWEAGSYFIVSNATVGTTSKTFIVQ
;
A
#
# COMPACT_ATOMS: atom_id res chain seq x y z
N ILE A 1 -3.84 4.18 -6.31
CA ILE A 1 -4.12 3.48 -5.05
C ILE A 1 -5.52 3.81 -4.54
N ILE A 2 -6.07 2.92 -3.67
CA ILE A 2 -7.29 3.22 -2.89
C ILE A 2 -6.85 3.57 -1.48
N THR A 3 -7.29 4.74 -1.01
CA THR A 3 -6.98 5.24 0.33
C THR A 3 -7.90 4.61 1.40
N PRO A 4 -7.52 4.60 2.70
CA PRO A 4 -8.32 3.99 3.77
C PRO A 4 -9.74 4.55 3.92
N ASP A 5 -9.97 5.77 3.45
CA ASP A 5 -11.29 6.43 3.41
C ASP A 5 -12.08 6.14 2.11
N ASN A 6 -11.68 5.07 1.37
CA ASN A 6 -12.32 4.61 0.13
C ASN A 6 -12.36 5.67 -0.98
N LYS A 7 -11.26 6.37 -1.19
CA LYS A 7 -11.07 7.24 -2.34
C LYS A 7 -9.99 6.67 -3.26
N ILE A 8 -10.04 7.01 -4.52
CA ILE A 8 -8.95 6.74 -5.47
C ILE A 8 -8.00 7.93 -5.42
N LEU A 9 -6.72 7.67 -5.19
CA LEU A 9 -5.65 8.65 -5.38
C LEU A 9 -4.78 8.20 -6.56
N MET A 10 -4.48 9.11 -7.47
CA MET A 10 -3.69 8.86 -8.68
C MET A 10 -2.76 10.03 -8.98
N THR A 11 -1.64 9.75 -9.64
CA THR A 11 -0.71 10.73 -10.16
C THR A 11 -0.97 10.99 -11.64
N THR A 12 -0.67 12.19 -12.09
CA THR A 12 -0.65 12.58 -13.49
C THR A 12 0.65 13.34 -13.80
N GLY A 13 1.30 13.00 -14.91
CA GLY A 13 2.48 13.73 -15.37
C GLY A 13 2.12 15.10 -15.98
N ASP A 14 3.13 15.94 -16.17
CA ASP A 14 3.02 17.28 -16.78
C ASP A 14 2.84 17.25 -18.31
N THR A 15 2.76 16.04 -18.89
CA THR A 15 2.64 15.81 -20.35
C THR A 15 3.79 16.32 -21.20
N GLY A 16 4.92 16.64 -20.59
CA GLY A 16 6.11 17.17 -21.26
C GLY A 16 5.99 18.64 -21.67
N ASP A 17 5.07 19.39 -21.05
CA ASP A 17 4.89 20.82 -21.28
C ASP A 17 5.84 21.70 -20.46
N GLN A 18 6.89 21.08 -19.92
CA GLN A 18 7.91 21.72 -19.08
C GLN A 18 7.31 22.37 -17.82
N GLY A 19 6.25 21.78 -17.28
CA GLY A 19 5.60 22.19 -16.05
C GLY A 19 4.62 23.37 -16.18
N ALA A 20 4.31 23.81 -17.40
CA ALA A 20 3.35 24.89 -17.59
C ALA A 20 1.97 24.58 -16.99
N SER A 21 1.56 23.30 -17.03
CA SER A 21 0.32 22.82 -16.41
C SER A 21 0.47 22.54 -14.91
N SER A 22 1.65 22.25 -14.40
CA SER A 22 1.86 21.73 -13.04
C SER A 22 1.45 22.73 -11.97
N GLN A 23 1.71 24.02 -12.17
CA GLN A 23 1.31 25.11 -11.27
C GLN A 23 -0.10 25.64 -11.57
N ASN A 24 -0.72 25.26 -12.68
CA ASN A 24 -2.08 25.69 -13.03
C ASN A 24 -3.13 24.78 -12.36
N LEU A 25 -3.83 25.26 -11.34
CA LEU A 25 -4.85 24.50 -10.60
C LEU A 25 -6.12 24.17 -11.45
N ASN A 26 -6.28 24.75 -12.62
CA ASN A 26 -7.36 24.39 -13.56
C ASN A 26 -6.95 23.26 -14.53
N SER A 27 -5.68 22.83 -14.50
CA SER A 27 -5.19 21.67 -15.23
C SER A 27 -5.16 20.45 -14.32
N LEU A 28 -5.43 19.27 -14.87
CA LEU A 28 -5.26 17.99 -14.18
C LEU A 28 -3.88 17.37 -14.40
N ASN A 29 -3.01 17.98 -15.21
CA ASN A 29 -1.66 17.53 -15.47
C ASN A 29 -0.68 18.02 -14.40
N GLY A 30 0.32 17.21 -14.04
CA GLY A 30 1.29 17.52 -13.01
C GLY A 30 0.64 17.62 -11.62
N LYS A 31 -0.19 16.66 -11.27
CA LYS A 31 -1.01 16.62 -10.05
C LYS A 31 -1.01 15.26 -9.38
N THR A 32 -1.35 15.24 -8.10
CA THR A 32 -2.10 14.12 -7.57
C THR A 32 -3.59 14.45 -7.56
N LEU A 33 -4.41 13.49 -7.94
CA LEU A 33 -5.87 13.64 -8.05
C LEU A 33 -6.56 12.69 -7.08
N ARG A 34 -7.59 13.16 -6.38
CA ARG A 34 -8.38 12.33 -5.47
C ARG A 34 -9.85 12.33 -5.90
N VAL A 35 -10.41 11.12 -6.03
CA VAL A 35 -11.70 10.85 -6.67
C VAL A 35 -12.51 9.87 -5.82
N ASN A 36 -13.82 10.06 -5.69
CA ASN A 36 -14.71 9.05 -5.13
C ASN A 36 -14.78 7.81 -6.03
N LEU A 37 -15.15 6.64 -5.47
CA LEU A 37 -15.27 5.40 -6.26
C LEU A 37 -16.33 5.49 -7.38
N ASP A 38 -17.29 6.40 -7.28
CA ASP A 38 -18.31 6.66 -8.31
C ASP A 38 -17.86 7.69 -9.34
N GLY A 39 -16.64 8.21 -9.24
CA GLY A 39 -16.07 9.20 -10.16
C GLY A 39 -16.38 10.66 -9.78
N SER A 40 -17.17 10.91 -8.74
CA SER A 40 -17.46 12.27 -8.29
C SER A 40 -16.27 12.90 -7.52
N ILE A 41 -16.29 14.23 -7.37
CA ILE A 41 -15.27 14.95 -6.60
C ILE A 41 -15.58 14.78 -5.11
N PRO A 42 -14.60 14.34 -4.28
CA PRO A 42 -14.76 14.33 -2.82
C PRO A 42 -14.97 15.73 -2.25
N ALA A 43 -15.99 15.89 -1.40
CA ALA A 43 -16.33 17.19 -0.82
C ALA A 43 -15.26 17.74 0.15
N ASP A 44 -14.39 16.85 0.63
CA ASP A 44 -13.26 17.12 1.52
C ASP A 44 -11.91 17.27 0.80
N ASN A 45 -11.92 17.39 -0.54
CA ASN A 45 -10.73 17.81 -1.28
C ASN A 45 -10.35 19.26 -0.90
N PRO A 46 -9.08 19.67 -1.05
CA PRO A 46 -8.64 21.04 -0.78
C PRO A 46 -9.50 22.10 -1.47
N ASN A 47 -9.95 21.79 -2.69
CA ASN A 47 -11.02 22.50 -3.38
C ASN A 47 -12.16 21.51 -3.68
N PRO A 48 -13.33 21.63 -3.05
CA PRO A 48 -14.44 20.69 -3.21
C PRO A 48 -15.06 20.70 -4.63
N SER A 49 -14.63 21.60 -5.51
CA SER A 49 -15.01 21.64 -6.93
C SER A 49 -13.89 21.13 -7.86
N SER A 50 -12.82 20.54 -7.33
CA SER A 50 -11.66 20.06 -8.09
C SER A 50 -11.20 18.69 -7.63
N TYR A 51 -10.75 17.86 -8.56
CA TYR A 51 -10.08 16.60 -8.26
C TYR A 51 -8.66 16.77 -7.68
N VAL A 52 -8.08 17.97 -7.82
CA VAL A 52 -6.69 18.23 -7.43
C VAL A 52 -6.52 18.05 -5.92
N TRP A 53 -5.65 17.11 -5.54
CA TRP A 53 -5.25 16.86 -4.18
C TRP A 53 -3.96 17.60 -3.83
N SER A 54 -2.95 17.51 -4.70
CA SER A 54 -1.72 18.30 -4.65
C SER A 54 -1.28 18.69 -6.07
N TYR A 55 -0.34 19.61 -6.20
CA TYR A 55 0.06 20.18 -7.48
C TYR A 55 1.56 20.47 -7.53
N GLY A 56 2.05 20.89 -8.70
CA GLY A 56 3.47 21.17 -8.89
C GLY A 56 4.31 19.91 -9.07
N HIS A 57 3.71 18.85 -9.58
CA HIS A 57 4.38 17.59 -9.90
C HIS A 57 4.85 17.58 -11.36
N ARG A 58 5.94 16.86 -11.61
CA ARG A 58 6.46 16.59 -12.94
C ARG A 58 5.97 15.25 -13.47
N ASN A 59 6.32 14.14 -12.83
CA ASN A 59 6.02 12.80 -13.31
C ASN A 59 6.03 11.79 -12.15
N GLY A 60 5.02 11.85 -11.29
CA GLY A 60 4.81 10.89 -10.22
C GLY A 60 4.51 9.49 -10.77
N GLN A 61 5.24 8.47 -10.32
CA GLN A 61 5.17 7.11 -10.85
C GLN A 61 4.70 6.07 -9.83
N GLY A 62 5.15 6.15 -8.61
CA GLY A 62 4.77 5.23 -7.54
C GLY A 62 3.95 5.93 -6.46
N LEU A 63 2.95 5.25 -5.93
CA LEU A 63 2.19 5.67 -4.76
C LEU A 63 2.04 4.48 -3.81
N CYS A 64 2.27 4.67 -2.54
CA CYS A 64 1.92 3.69 -1.52
C CYS A 64 1.43 4.37 -0.24
N ILE A 65 0.77 3.57 0.61
CA ILE A 65 0.33 3.99 1.94
C ILE A 65 1.21 3.28 2.96
N GLY A 66 1.92 4.05 3.75
CA GLY A 66 2.78 3.54 4.81
C GLY A 66 2.15 3.64 6.20
N PRO A 67 2.97 3.73 7.25
CA PRO A 67 2.49 3.80 8.63
C PRO A 67 1.61 5.04 8.83
N ASN A 68 0.65 4.92 9.74
CA ASN A 68 -0.28 6.00 10.12
C ASN A 68 -1.10 6.59 8.95
N GLY A 69 -1.21 5.87 7.81
CA GLY A 69 -1.94 6.32 6.63
C GLY A 69 -1.20 7.39 5.81
N ILE A 70 0.10 7.58 6.05
CA ILE A 70 0.92 8.52 5.27
C ILE A 70 1.03 8.02 3.83
N ILE A 71 0.83 8.92 2.89
CA ILE A 71 0.93 8.65 1.46
C ILE A 71 2.31 9.05 0.98
N TYR A 72 3.02 8.11 0.39
CA TYR A 72 4.32 8.34 -0.23
C TYR A 72 4.21 8.26 -1.75
N GLU A 73 5.05 9.04 -2.41
CA GLU A 73 5.17 9.09 -3.86
C GLU A 73 6.64 9.03 -4.27
N SER A 74 6.90 8.38 -5.41
CA SER A 74 8.16 8.48 -6.14
C SER A 74 7.94 9.28 -7.42
N GLU A 75 8.79 10.26 -7.68
CA GLU A 75 8.65 11.17 -8.80
C GLU A 75 9.94 11.26 -9.63
N HIS A 76 9.81 11.26 -10.96
CA HIS A 76 10.96 11.51 -11.85
C HIS A 76 11.24 13.01 -11.97
N GLY A 77 12.46 13.40 -11.68
CA GLY A 77 13.03 14.67 -12.11
C GLY A 77 13.26 14.73 -13.63
N GLN A 78 13.70 15.86 -14.15
CA GLN A 78 13.94 15.99 -15.59
C GLN A 78 15.23 15.31 -16.03
N ASN A 79 16.33 15.61 -15.36
CA ASN A 79 17.64 15.01 -15.55
C ASN A 79 18.30 14.68 -14.21
N ASN A 80 17.93 15.42 -13.19
CA ASN A 80 18.40 15.32 -11.82
C ASN A 80 17.20 15.28 -10.87
N SER A 81 17.46 14.99 -9.62
CA SER A 81 16.49 15.07 -8.50
C SER A 81 15.22 14.26 -8.76
N ASP A 82 15.38 12.93 -9.03
CA ASP A 82 14.28 12.02 -8.72
C ASP A 82 13.96 12.12 -7.23
N GLU A 83 12.68 12.09 -6.85
CA GLU A 83 12.23 12.43 -5.51
C GLU A 83 11.48 11.28 -4.84
N PHE A 84 11.55 11.24 -3.52
CA PHE A 84 10.67 10.47 -2.65
C PHE A 84 9.94 11.42 -1.71
N ASN A 85 8.64 11.53 -1.87
CA ASN A 85 7.79 12.55 -1.29
C ASN A 85 6.78 11.98 -0.29
N ILE A 86 6.39 12.79 0.72
CA ILE A 86 5.11 12.63 1.43
C ILE A 86 4.07 13.52 0.74
N ILE A 87 2.94 12.92 0.33
CA ILE A 87 1.85 13.65 -0.32
C ILE A 87 0.85 14.17 0.69
N GLU A 88 0.69 15.49 0.71
CA GLU A 88 -0.22 16.21 1.60
C GLU A 88 -1.26 17.01 0.79
N PRO A 89 -2.50 17.17 1.32
CA PRO A 89 -3.55 17.91 0.62
C PRO A 89 -3.19 19.39 0.46
N GLY A 90 -3.41 19.91 -0.75
CA GLY A 90 -3.23 21.33 -1.06
C GLY A 90 -1.78 21.81 -1.14
N ARG A 91 -0.79 20.90 -1.02
CA ARG A 91 0.63 21.26 -1.10
C ARG A 91 1.10 21.40 -2.55
N ASN A 92 2.06 22.29 -2.73
CA ASN A 92 2.84 22.47 -3.94
C ASN A 92 4.14 21.65 -3.85
N TYR A 93 4.54 20.97 -4.93
CA TYR A 93 5.78 20.18 -5.01
C TYR A 93 6.85 20.84 -5.90
N GLY A 94 6.64 22.10 -6.29
CA GLY A 94 7.66 23.03 -6.77
C GLY A 94 7.89 23.03 -8.28
N TRP A 95 7.65 21.93 -8.99
CA TRP A 95 7.89 21.85 -10.43
C TRP A 95 7.08 22.89 -11.22
N PRO A 96 7.66 23.62 -12.19
CA PRO A 96 9.02 23.49 -12.73
C PRO A 96 10.06 24.46 -12.09
N THR A 97 9.68 25.25 -11.09
CA THR A 97 10.56 26.28 -10.51
C THR A 97 11.61 25.66 -9.59
N VAL A 98 11.28 24.55 -8.94
CA VAL A 98 12.17 23.79 -8.05
C VAL A 98 12.14 22.32 -8.47
N GLU A 99 13.31 21.70 -8.52
CA GLU A 99 13.53 20.26 -8.58
C GLU A 99 14.32 19.82 -7.34
N GLY A 100 13.79 18.87 -6.57
CA GLY A 100 14.43 18.42 -5.33
C GLY A 100 14.31 19.44 -4.18
N ALA A 101 15.35 19.50 -3.34
CA ALA A 101 15.37 20.38 -2.19
C ALA A 101 15.54 21.85 -2.59
N CYS A 102 14.94 22.77 -1.83
CA CYS A 102 15.07 24.21 -1.99
C CYS A 102 16.45 24.67 -1.48
N ASN A 103 17.45 24.66 -2.33
CA ASN A 103 18.86 24.81 -1.93
C ASN A 103 19.51 26.13 -2.34
N THR A 104 18.91 26.92 -3.23
CA THR A 104 19.36 28.29 -3.56
C THR A 104 18.51 29.34 -2.88
N THR A 105 19.02 30.56 -2.72
CA THR A 105 18.25 31.67 -2.13
C THR A 105 16.95 31.94 -2.91
N ALA A 106 16.96 31.80 -4.24
CA ALA A 106 15.79 31.99 -5.08
C ALA A 106 14.74 30.90 -4.85
N GLU A 107 15.16 29.64 -4.79
CA GLU A 107 14.29 28.51 -4.50
C GLU A 107 13.72 28.57 -3.09
N ILE A 108 14.54 28.86 -2.07
CA ILE A 108 14.09 29.02 -0.68
C ILE A 108 12.99 30.10 -0.59
N ASN A 109 13.19 31.25 -1.27
CA ASN A 109 12.18 32.29 -1.30
C ASN A 109 10.90 31.85 -2.01
N TYR A 110 11.02 31.11 -3.13
CA TYR A 110 9.88 30.55 -3.84
C TYR A 110 9.13 29.53 -2.99
N CYS A 111 9.85 28.60 -2.38
CA CYS A 111 9.30 27.56 -1.53
C CYS A 111 8.50 28.12 -0.36
N ASN A 112 9.07 29.12 0.34
CA ASN A 112 8.40 29.81 1.44
C ASN A 112 7.15 30.56 0.98
N ALA A 113 7.19 31.20 -0.20
CA ALA A 113 6.08 31.96 -0.74
C ALA A 113 4.93 31.08 -1.29
N ASN A 114 5.24 29.87 -1.73
CA ASN A 114 4.31 29.02 -2.48
C ASN A 114 3.95 27.71 -1.76
N ASN A 115 4.22 27.60 -0.45
CA ASN A 115 3.87 26.44 0.37
C ASN A 115 4.44 25.11 -0.22
N VAL A 116 5.68 25.15 -0.73
CA VAL A 116 6.31 23.98 -1.32
C VAL A 116 6.68 22.97 -0.23
N LYS A 117 6.38 21.71 -0.49
CA LYS A 117 6.81 20.55 0.29
C LYS A 117 8.06 19.99 -0.36
N GLU A 118 9.17 19.98 0.38
CA GLU A 118 10.42 19.39 -0.08
C GLU A 118 10.37 17.86 0.05
N PRO A 119 11.11 17.12 -0.83
CA PRO A 119 11.20 15.67 -0.76
C PRO A 119 11.89 15.20 0.52
N LEU A 120 11.60 13.97 0.94
CA LEU A 120 12.35 13.29 2.02
C LEU A 120 13.72 12.81 1.55
N LEU A 121 13.82 12.39 0.29
CA LEU A 121 15.04 11.92 -0.35
C LEU A 121 15.05 12.36 -1.82
N GLU A 122 16.26 12.54 -2.36
CA GLU A 122 16.47 12.84 -3.78
C GLU A 122 17.66 12.07 -4.37
N TRP A 123 17.62 11.82 -5.67
CA TRP A 123 18.70 11.16 -6.42
C TRP A 123 19.07 11.93 -7.67
N SER A 124 20.34 12.36 -7.72
CA SER A 124 20.94 13.02 -8.90
C SER A 124 22.21 12.28 -9.35
N PRO A 125 22.34 11.93 -10.65
CA PRO A 125 21.36 12.10 -11.72
C PRO A 125 20.12 11.22 -11.53
N CYS A 126 19.06 11.49 -12.30
CA CYS A 126 17.85 10.68 -12.30
C CYS A 126 18.13 9.20 -12.56
N ARG A 127 17.48 8.35 -11.79
CA ARG A 127 17.54 6.88 -11.87
C ARG A 127 16.25 6.27 -12.41
N ALA A 128 15.24 7.09 -12.64
CA ALA A 128 13.88 6.73 -13.00
C ALA A 128 13.24 5.86 -11.91
N VAL A 129 13.04 6.43 -10.74
CA VAL A 129 12.32 5.85 -9.60
C VAL A 129 10.88 5.52 -9.99
N ASN A 130 10.30 4.42 -9.46
CA ASN A 130 9.01 3.93 -9.93
C ASN A 130 8.16 3.36 -8.78
N GLY A 131 7.45 2.24 -9.02
CA GLY A 131 6.55 1.64 -8.07
C GLY A 131 7.05 1.59 -6.63
N LEU A 132 6.18 1.86 -5.70
CA LEU A 132 6.45 1.85 -4.26
C LEU A 132 5.60 0.80 -3.58
N GLU A 133 6.16 0.12 -2.60
CA GLU A 133 5.45 -0.80 -1.73
C GLU A 133 5.92 -0.66 -0.28
N TYR A 134 4.98 -0.56 0.66
CA TYR A 134 5.30 -0.54 2.09
C TYR A 134 5.48 -1.96 2.60
N TYR A 135 6.67 -2.28 3.10
CA TYR A 135 6.98 -3.56 3.69
C TYR A 135 6.83 -3.50 5.22
N ASN A 136 5.88 -4.26 5.74
CA ASN A 136 5.62 -4.41 7.17
C ASN A 136 5.27 -5.87 7.49
N HIS A 137 6.23 -6.78 7.22
CA HIS A 137 6.03 -8.20 7.42
C HIS A 137 7.26 -8.85 8.08
N PRO A 138 7.09 -9.75 9.07
CA PRO A 138 8.21 -10.34 9.83
C PRO A 138 9.06 -11.33 9.03
N ALA A 139 8.68 -11.69 7.82
CA ALA A 139 9.44 -12.62 6.97
C ALA A 139 10.83 -12.08 6.60
N ILE A 140 10.98 -10.77 6.45
CA ILE A 140 12.25 -10.09 6.22
C ILE A 140 12.35 -8.95 7.22
N PRO A 141 12.83 -9.23 8.46
CA PRO A 141 12.83 -8.24 9.54
C PRO A 141 13.63 -6.96 9.21
N GLU A 142 14.66 -7.08 8.37
CA GLU A 142 15.51 -5.96 7.94
C GLU A 142 14.75 -4.94 7.10
N TRP A 143 13.63 -5.34 6.48
CA TRP A 143 12.77 -4.47 5.67
C TRP A 143 11.51 -4.01 6.43
N ASN A 144 11.36 -4.42 7.68
CA ASN A 144 10.19 -4.01 8.46
C ASN A 144 10.15 -2.48 8.63
N ASN A 145 8.98 -1.87 8.41
CA ASN A 145 8.78 -0.42 8.39
C ASN A 145 9.62 0.30 7.32
N CYS A 146 9.78 -0.33 6.15
CA CYS A 146 10.49 0.25 5.00
C CYS A 146 9.55 0.45 3.81
N ILE A 147 9.92 1.39 2.94
CA ILE A 147 9.38 1.47 1.59
C ILE A 147 10.38 0.76 0.65
N LEU A 148 9.85 -0.15 -0.15
CA LEU A 148 10.57 -0.77 -1.26
C LEU A 148 10.27 0.03 -2.52
N MET A 149 11.28 0.55 -3.18
CA MET A 149 11.15 1.37 -4.37
C MET A 149 11.77 0.68 -5.58
N ALA A 150 10.97 0.48 -6.62
CA ALA A 150 11.45 -0.01 -7.91
C ALA A 150 12.19 1.11 -8.66
N VAL A 151 13.31 0.79 -9.30
CA VAL A 151 14.12 1.74 -10.08
C VAL A 151 14.36 1.19 -11.47
N LEU A 152 13.97 1.97 -12.48
CA LEU A 152 14.07 1.58 -13.89
C LEU A 152 15.46 1.75 -14.48
N GLY A 153 16.35 2.51 -13.83
CA GLY A 153 17.69 2.79 -14.28
C GLY A 153 17.80 3.97 -15.26
N GLY A 154 16.69 4.50 -15.75
CA GLY A 154 16.71 5.60 -16.73
C GLY A 154 17.47 5.21 -17.99
N LEU A 155 18.48 6.00 -18.35
CA LEU A 155 19.39 5.73 -19.46
C LEU A 155 20.65 4.94 -19.05
N ASN A 156 20.80 4.63 -17.76
CA ASN A 156 21.96 3.91 -17.21
C ASN A 156 21.51 2.65 -16.48
N SER A 157 21.72 1.49 -17.10
CA SER A 157 21.35 0.18 -16.55
C SER A 157 22.03 -0.15 -15.21
N SER A 158 23.13 0.52 -14.87
CA SER A 158 23.76 0.33 -13.55
C SER A 158 22.91 0.83 -12.39
N TYR A 159 21.86 1.61 -12.67
CA TYR A 159 20.89 2.07 -11.68
C TYR A 159 19.66 1.17 -11.54
N GLU A 160 19.51 0.14 -12.37
CA GLU A 160 18.41 -0.83 -12.29
C GLU A 160 18.49 -1.63 -10.99
N ARG A 161 17.54 -1.41 -10.08
CA ARG A 161 17.54 -2.02 -8.73
C ARG A 161 16.20 -1.85 -8.01
N MET A 162 16.09 -2.49 -6.87
CA MET A 162 15.18 -2.10 -5.81
C MET A 162 15.96 -1.33 -4.74
N THR A 163 15.47 -0.18 -4.34
CA THR A 163 16.01 0.59 -3.22
C THR A 163 15.12 0.37 -1.99
N VAL A 164 15.75 0.06 -0.85
CA VAL A 164 15.07 0.01 0.46
C VAL A 164 15.21 1.37 1.12
N ILE A 165 14.10 1.93 1.56
CA ILE A 165 14.00 3.21 2.24
C ILE A 165 13.48 2.97 3.65
N HIS A 166 14.29 3.22 4.65
CA HIS A 166 13.95 3.05 6.07
C HIS A 166 13.20 4.26 6.58
N LEU A 167 12.01 4.04 7.14
CA LEU A 167 11.18 5.10 7.72
C LEU A 167 11.45 5.24 9.22
N SER A 168 11.33 6.47 9.73
CA SER A 168 11.20 6.71 11.17
C SER A 168 9.90 6.07 11.71
N ALA A 169 9.81 5.90 13.02
CA ALA A 169 8.64 5.27 13.66
C ALA A 169 7.33 6.04 13.41
N ASP A 170 7.40 7.36 13.23
CA ASP A 170 6.26 8.22 12.89
C ASP A 170 6.00 8.30 11.37
N GLY A 171 6.95 7.80 10.55
CA GLY A 171 6.88 7.84 9.08
C GLY A 171 7.24 9.19 8.46
N LEU A 172 7.64 10.20 9.25
CA LEU A 172 7.82 11.56 8.75
C LEU A 172 9.24 11.84 8.23
N THR A 173 10.18 10.94 8.47
CA THR A 173 11.55 11.01 7.93
C THR A 173 11.94 9.67 7.30
N ALA A 174 12.88 9.72 6.37
CA ALA A 174 13.35 8.56 5.63
C ALA A 174 14.87 8.59 5.46
N THR A 175 15.49 7.41 5.39
CA THR A 175 16.91 7.23 5.13
C THR A 175 17.14 6.03 4.22
N THR A 176 18.22 6.08 3.44
CA THR A 176 18.70 4.93 2.66
C THR A 176 20.22 5.05 2.49
N SER A 177 20.92 3.94 2.38
CA SER A 177 22.33 3.91 1.96
C SER A 177 22.48 3.99 0.44
N ASP A 178 21.39 3.82 -0.31
CA ASP A 178 21.37 3.95 -1.78
C ASP A 178 21.30 5.41 -2.23
N VAL A 179 22.33 6.16 -1.91
CA VAL A 179 22.48 7.57 -2.26
C VAL A 179 23.22 7.76 -3.58
N SER A 180 23.14 8.96 -4.13
CA SER A 180 23.83 9.33 -5.36
C SER A 180 25.34 9.11 -5.25
N GLY A 181 25.93 8.49 -6.27
CA GLY A 181 27.38 8.22 -6.33
C GLY A 181 27.86 6.98 -5.56
N SER A 182 27.01 6.31 -4.77
CA SER A 182 27.39 5.07 -4.11
C SER A 182 27.33 3.89 -5.08
N SER A 183 28.41 3.14 -5.20
CA SER A 183 28.49 1.89 -5.98
C SER A 183 28.23 0.64 -5.14
N THR A 184 28.32 0.76 -3.82
CA THR A 184 28.11 -0.35 -2.86
C THR A 184 27.27 0.18 -1.72
N ASN A 185 26.03 -0.28 -1.65
CA ASN A 185 25.13 0.08 -0.55
C ASN A 185 24.29 -1.12 -0.14
N SER A 186 24.00 -1.23 1.14
CA SER A 186 23.23 -2.32 1.73
C SER A 186 21.74 -2.28 1.37
N ASP A 187 21.25 -1.15 0.86
CA ASP A 187 19.84 -0.92 0.56
C ASP A 187 19.52 -1.05 -0.93
N ALA A 188 20.50 -1.42 -1.77
CA ALA A 188 20.30 -1.68 -3.18
C ALA A 188 20.26 -3.19 -3.47
N PHE A 189 19.12 -3.67 -3.96
CA PHE A 189 18.85 -5.07 -4.23
C PHE A 189 18.56 -5.31 -5.72
N PHE A 190 18.76 -6.55 -6.17
CA PHE A 190 18.40 -7.03 -7.51
C PHE A 190 19.16 -6.39 -8.69
N GLN A 191 20.28 -5.73 -8.43
CA GLN A 191 21.15 -5.13 -9.46
C GLN A 191 21.62 -6.15 -10.51
N SER A 192 21.84 -7.41 -10.09
CA SER A 192 22.29 -8.49 -10.97
C SER A 192 21.24 -8.95 -11.99
N PHE A 193 20.01 -8.46 -11.91
CA PHE A 193 18.97 -8.85 -12.87
C PHE A 193 19.18 -8.22 -14.24
N ASN A 194 19.89 -7.09 -14.33
CA ASN A 194 20.02 -6.28 -15.53
C ASN A 194 18.66 -6.09 -16.22
N LYS A 195 17.66 -5.70 -15.45
CA LYS A 195 16.28 -5.51 -15.86
C LYS A 195 15.69 -4.31 -15.15
N ARG A 196 14.93 -3.55 -15.86
CA ARG A 196 14.22 -2.36 -15.37
C ARG A 196 13.09 -2.81 -14.42
N LEU A 197 13.22 -2.48 -13.13
CA LEU A 197 12.18 -2.77 -12.15
C LEU A 197 11.07 -1.73 -12.27
N ARG A 198 9.86 -2.21 -12.58
CA ARG A 198 8.71 -1.34 -12.82
C ARG A 198 7.84 -1.18 -11.58
N ASP A 199 7.57 -2.26 -10.87
CA ASP A 199 6.64 -2.26 -9.76
C ASP A 199 6.91 -3.41 -8.81
N LEU A 200 6.36 -3.29 -7.60
CA LEU A 200 6.53 -4.21 -6.49
C LEU A 200 5.18 -4.48 -5.83
N CYS A 201 5.01 -5.68 -5.29
CA CYS A 201 3.86 -6.03 -4.48
C CYS A 201 4.25 -7.05 -3.42
N VAL A 202 3.85 -6.83 -2.18
CA VAL A 202 4.09 -7.72 -1.05
C VAL A 202 2.85 -8.57 -0.78
N ASN A 203 3.02 -9.89 -0.67
CA ASN A 203 1.97 -10.75 -0.17
C ASN A 203 1.84 -10.57 1.35
N PRO A 204 0.70 -10.08 1.87
CA PRO A 204 0.53 -9.83 3.29
C PRO A 204 0.48 -11.08 4.16
N HIS A 205 0.32 -12.28 3.56
CA HIS A 205 0.23 -13.54 4.29
C HIS A 205 1.59 -14.19 4.56
N ASP A 206 2.53 -14.10 3.61
CA ASP A 206 3.82 -14.78 3.71
C ASP A 206 5.03 -13.86 3.49
N GLY A 207 4.80 -12.56 3.33
CA GLY A 207 5.86 -11.57 3.09
C GLY A 207 6.60 -11.76 1.77
N SER A 208 6.10 -12.60 0.86
CA SER A 208 6.71 -12.77 -0.47
C SER A 208 6.63 -11.48 -1.24
N LEU A 209 7.71 -11.12 -1.90
CA LEU A 209 7.80 -9.97 -2.78
C LEU A 209 7.63 -10.41 -4.24
N TYR A 210 6.72 -9.77 -4.96
CA TYR A 210 6.57 -9.89 -6.39
C TYR A 210 7.15 -8.64 -7.06
N VAL A 211 8.03 -8.85 -8.04
CA VAL A 211 8.73 -7.78 -8.75
C VAL A 211 8.38 -7.85 -10.22
N ALA A 212 7.77 -6.80 -10.73
CA ALA A 212 7.48 -6.63 -12.15
C ALA A 212 8.70 -6.03 -12.86
N LEU A 213 9.21 -6.75 -13.85
CA LEU A 213 10.39 -6.40 -14.63
C LEU A 213 10.02 -6.12 -16.07
N ASN A 214 10.45 -4.97 -16.58
CA ASN A 214 10.40 -4.66 -18.01
C ASN A 214 11.60 -5.28 -18.74
N GLY A 215 11.53 -5.33 -20.08
CA GLY A 215 12.67 -5.69 -20.91
C GLY A 215 13.90 -4.80 -20.65
N ALA A 216 15.07 -5.25 -21.13
CA ALA A 216 16.37 -4.74 -20.72
C ALA A 216 16.72 -3.30 -21.16
N GLN A 217 15.94 -2.65 -22.01
CA GLN A 217 16.24 -1.31 -22.55
C GLN A 217 14.98 -0.49 -22.78
N TYR A 218 15.13 0.83 -22.92
CA TYR A 218 14.06 1.73 -23.33
C TYR A 218 14.29 2.23 -24.76
N PRO A 219 13.27 2.22 -25.63
CA PRO A 219 11.97 1.58 -25.46
C PRO A 219 12.11 0.06 -25.40
N GLY A 220 11.68 -0.54 -24.28
CA GLY A 220 11.93 -1.94 -24.00
C GLY A 220 11.17 -2.87 -24.91
N SER A 221 11.89 -3.80 -25.53
CA SER A 221 11.32 -5.03 -26.05
C SER A 221 11.44 -6.11 -24.95
N GLY A 222 10.35 -6.82 -24.68
CA GLY A 222 10.31 -7.88 -23.66
C GLY A 222 11.49 -8.87 -23.68
N PRO A 223 11.42 -9.92 -22.89
CA PRO A 223 10.26 -10.35 -22.12
C PRO A 223 10.04 -9.51 -20.87
N ASN A 224 8.79 -9.10 -20.65
CA ASN A 224 8.32 -8.59 -19.36
C ASN A 224 7.98 -9.79 -18.49
N ILE A 225 8.43 -9.80 -17.25
CA ILE A 225 8.27 -10.94 -16.34
C ILE A 225 7.92 -10.45 -14.94
N ILE A 226 7.24 -11.31 -14.18
CA ILE A 226 7.06 -11.14 -12.75
C ILE A 226 7.89 -12.20 -12.05
N LYS A 227 8.75 -11.78 -11.11
CA LYS A 227 9.51 -12.70 -10.24
C LYS A 227 8.95 -12.65 -8.83
N LYS A 228 8.81 -13.84 -8.23
CA LYS A 228 8.48 -14.00 -6.81
C LYS A 228 9.75 -14.29 -6.03
N PHE A 229 9.91 -13.60 -4.89
CA PHE A 229 10.95 -13.82 -3.90
C PHE A 229 10.27 -14.15 -2.57
N LYS A 230 10.81 -15.14 -1.88
CA LYS A 230 10.34 -15.58 -0.57
C LYS A 230 11.53 -15.90 0.31
N ASN A 231 11.45 -15.56 1.59
CA ASN A 231 12.40 -16.08 2.57
C ASN A 231 12.01 -17.51 2.93
N GLU A 232 12.68 -18.49 2.35
CA GLU A 232 12.42 -19.93 2.60
C GLU A 232 12.76 -20.36 4.03
N ALA A 233 13.60 -19.60 4.75
CA ALA A 233 13.91 -19.86 6.15
C ALA A 233 12.83 -19.32 7.09
N TRP A 234 11.98 -18.41 6.60
CA TRP A 234 10.82 -17.97 7.35
C TRP A 234 9.74 -19.05 7.27
N VAL A 235 9.76 -19.92 8.22
CA VAL A 235 8.57 -20.67 8.60
C VAL A 235 7.72 -19.64 9.35
N GLY A 236 6.84 -18.96 8.62
CA GLY A 236 5.75 -18.31 9.30
C GLY A 236 5.21 -19.32 10.28
N VAL A 237 5.36 -19.05 11.57
CA VAL A 237 4.26 -19.43 12.39
C VAL A 237 3.13 -18.63 11.71
N GLU A 238 2.40 -19.26 10.73
CA GLU A 238 0.99 -19.04 10.81
C GLU A 238 0.81 -19.03 12.31
N SER A 239 0.48 -17.89 12.91
CA SER A 239 -0.29 -17.98 14.11
C SER A 239 -1.40 -18.90 13.65
N ILE A 240 -1.20 -20.19 13.83
CA ILE A 240 -2.28 -20.96 14.28
C ILE A 240 -2.62 -20.10 15.48
N GLU A 241 -3.48 -19.13 15.30
CA GLU A 241 -4.54 -18.86 16.24
C GLU A 241 -5.16 -20.23 16.45
N THR A 242 -4.45 -21.07 17.21
CA THR A 242 -4.88 -22.36 17.74
C THR A 242 -5.82 -22.14 18.89
N SER A 243 -6.31 -20.95 19.06
CA SER A 243 -7.65 -20.67 19.46
C SER A 243 -8.42 -20.33 18.18
N GLU A 244 -8.90 -21.31 17.42
CA GLU A 244 -10.10 -21.05 16.68
C GLU A 244 -11.07 -20.51 17.72
N ASN A 245 -11.20 -19.18 17.74
CA ASN A 245 -12.06 -18.49 18.72
C ASN A 245 -13.47 -19.07 18.67
N VAL A 246 -13.84 -19.69 17.54
CA VAL A 246 -15.06 -20.44 17.32
C VAL A 246 -14.78 -21.70 16.52
N MET A 247 -15.11 -22.86 17.06
CA MET A 247 -15.10 -24.15 16.36
C MET A 247 -16.53 -24.66 16.17
N VAL A 248 -16.83 -25.25 15.03
CA VAL A 248 -18.16 -25.82 14.71
C VAL A 248 -18.00 -27.25 14.22
N TYR A 249 -18.78 -28.18 14.80
CA TYR A 249 -18.75 -29.59 14.44
C TYR A 249 -20.04 -30.33 14.81
N PRO A 250 -20.41 -31.42 14.09
CA PRO A 250 -19.82 -31.82 12.82
C PRO A 250 -20.07 -30.76 11.74
N ASN A 251 -19.24 -30.72 10.72
CA ASN A 251 -19.43 -29.90 9.53
C ASN A 251 -19.04 -30.74 8.29
N PRO A 252 -20.00 -31.11 7.43
CA PRO A 252 -21.44 -30.78 7.49
C PRO A 252 -22.22 -31.40 8.66
N THR A 253 -23.39 -30.81 8.96
CA THR A 253 -24.31 -31.25 9.99
C THR A 253 -25.72 -31.41 9.44
N ALA A 254 -26.51 -32.35 10.02
CA ALA A 254 -27.93 -32.56 9.62
C ALA A 254 -28.90 -32.29 10.79
N ASN A 255 -28.48 -32.52 12.03
CA ASN A 255 -29.37 -32.48 13.18
C ASN A 255 -28.91 -31.49 14.25
N ALA A 256 -27.65 -31.58 14.67
CA ALA A 256 -27.14 -30.81 15.76
C ALA A 256 -25.73 -30.25 15.43
N LEU A 257 -25.57 -28.98 15.62
CA LEU A 257 -24.30 -28.26 15.51
C LEU A 257 -23.74 -27.99 16.90
N ASN A 258 -22.55 -28.48 17.18
CA ASN A 258 -21.81 -28.09 18.38
C ASN A 258 -20.93 -26.89 18.01
N VAL A 259 -20.98 -25.87 18.84
CA VAL A 259 -20.14 -24.68 18.73
C VAL A 259 -19.29 -24.61 20.00
N LYS A 260 -17.96 -24.53 19.81
CA LYS A 260 -17.03 -24.24 20.91
C LYS A 260 -16.49 -22.83 20.75
N PHE A 261 -16.46 -22.09 21.82
CA PHE A 261 -15.87 -20.76 21.94
C PHE A 261 -14.63 -20.84 22.81
N SER A 262 -13.59 -20.12 22.43
CA SER A 262 -12.43 -19.93 23.30
C SER A 262 -12.80 -19.07 24.53
N ALA A 263 -12.00 -19.17 25.58
CA ALA A 263 -12.28 -18.48 26.85
C ALA A 263 -12.41 -16.95 26.70
N ASN A 264 -11.71 -16.37 25.76
CA ASN A 264 -11.73 -14.93 25.46
C ASN A 264 -13.00 -14.47 24.72
N GLN A 265 -13.85 -15.40 24.25
CA GLN A 265 -15.15 -15.10 23.64
C GLN A 265 -16.30 -15.08 24.67
N LEU A 266 -16.07 -15.57 25.90
CA LEU A 266 -17.10 -15.59 26.95
C LEU A 266 -17.50 -14.16 27.33
N GLY A 267 -18.80 -13.97 27.49
CA GLY A 267 -19.41 -12.66 27.75
C GLY A 267 -19.69 -11.84 26.47
N GLY A 268 -19.27 -12.31 25.32
CA GLY A 268 -19.62 -11.74 24.01
C GLY A 268 -20.98 -12.20 23.51
N THR A 269 -21.26 -11.90 22.25
CA THR A 269 -22.46 -12.30 21.52
C THR A 269 -22.12 -13.11 20.28
N PHE A 270 -23.08 -13.91 19.80
CA PHE A 270 -22.98 -14.56 18.49
C PHE A 270 -24.21 -14.28 17.64
N GLN A 271 -24.02 -14.31 16.33
CA GLN A 271 -25.08 -14.26 15.32
C GLN A 271 -24.81 -15.30 14.25
N ILE A 272 -25.84 -15.98 13.76
CA ILE A 272 -25.76 -16.93 12.67
C ILE A 272 -26.58 -16.42 11.49
N PHE A 273 -25.96 -16.42 10.34
CA PHE A 273 -26.59 -15.98 9.10
C PHE A 273 -26.60 -17.09 8.08
N SER A 274 -27.63 -17.14 7.24
CA SER A 274 -27.65 -17.94 6.03
C SER A 274 -26.70 -17.35 4.99
N PHE A 275 -26.38 -18.09 3.96
CA PHE A 275 -25.57 -17.62 2.82
C PHE A 275 -26.16 -16.37 2.13
N THR A 276 -27.50 -16.21 2.19
CA THR A 276 -28.18 -15.03 1.65
C THR A 276 -28.08 -13.79 2.56
N GLY A 277 -27.43 -13.91 3.72
CA GLY A 277 -27.26 -12.82 4.69
C GLY A 277 -28.43 -12.66 5.66
N SER A 278 -29.43 -13.55 5.64
CA SER A 278 -30.55 -13.51 6.59
C SER A 278 -30.10 -14.00 7.97
N LEU A 279 -30.41 -13.25 9.01
CA LEU A 279 -30.15 -13.66 10.39
C LEU A 279 -31.07 -14.83 10.76
N VAL A 280 -30.46 -15.95 11.20
CA VAL A 280 -31.16 -17.19 11.56
C VAL A 280 -31.26 -17.34 13.09
N GLN A 281 -30.18 -17.04 13.80
CA GLN A 281 -30.13 -17.15 15.26
C GLN A 281 -29.12 -16.17 15.85
N GLU A 282 -29.37 -15.71 17.06
CA GLU A 282 -28.44 -14.91 17.82
C GLU A 282 -28.50 -15.20 19.30
N GLY A 283 -27.49 -14.82 20.07
CA GLY A 283 -27.47 -14.99 21.52
C GLY A 283 -26.20 -14.53 22.18
N ASN A 284 -26.14 -14.72 23.50
CA ASN A 284 -24.96 -14.42 24.31
C ASN A 284 -24.08 -15.66 24.47
N ILE A 285 -22.78 -15.48 24.50
CA ILE A 285 -21.79 -16.53 24.74
C ILE A 285 -21.60 -16.66 26.27
N THR A 286 -22.40 -17.50 26.89
CA THR A 286 -22.39 -17.74 28.34
C THR A 286 -21.59 -18.97 28.74
N SER A 287 -21.22 -19.84 27.77
CA SER A 287 -20.47 -21.08 27.99
C SER A 287 -19.44 -21.26 26.87
N SER A 288 -18.35 -21.95 27.19
CA SER A 288 -17.32 -22.32 26.19
C SER A 288 -17.79 -23.36 25.17
N SER A 289 -18.98 -23.94 25.32
CA SER A 289 -19.61 -24.79 24.32
C SER A 289 -21.12 -24.71 24.39
N MET A 290 -21.77 -24.81 23.23
CA MET A 290 -23.21 -24.92 23.08
C MET A 290 -23.55 -25.88 21.95
N THR A 291 -24.74 -26.48 22.04
CA THR A 291 -25.30 -27.32 20.98
C THR A 291 -26.57 -26.65 20.47
N MET A 292 -26.71 -26.57 19.16
CA MET A 292 -27.84 -25.99 18.44
C MET A 292 -28.56 -27.08 17.67
N ASP A 293 -29.88 -27.09 17.73
CA ASP A 293 -30.71 -27.93 16.85
C ASP A 293 -30.86 -27.24 15.50
N VAL A 294 -30.41 -27.88 14.43
CA VAL A 294 -30.44 -27.34 13.07
C VAL A 294 -31.35 -28.17 12.13
N GLN A 295 -32.14 -29.16 12.69
CA GLN A 295 -32.99 -30.06 11.89
C GLN A 295 -34.01 -29.33 11.01
N ASN A 296 -34.47 -28.17 11.44
CA ASN A 296 -35.46 -27.38 10.72
C ASN A 296 -34.85 -26.27 9.86
N TRP A 297 -33.52 -26.24 9.71
CA TRP A 297 -32.87 -25.26 8.87
C TRP A 297 -32.80 -25.75 7.44
N GLU A 298 -32.88 -24.83 6.49
CA GLU A 298 -32.74 -25.18 5.07
C GLU A 298 -31.32 -25.70 4.79
N ALA A 299 -31.22 -26.72 3.91
CA ALA A 299 -29.92 -27.22 3.50
C ALA A 299 -29.12 -26.08 2.80
N GLY A 300 -27.88 -25.86 3.21
CA GLY A 300 -27.07 -24.80 2.64
C GLY A 300 -25.90 -24.38 3.51
N SER A 301 -25.21 -23.33 3.08
CA SER A 301 -24.09 -22.74 3.82
C SER A 301 -24.57 -21.68 4.79
N TYR A 302 -23.98 -21.70 5.97
CA TYR A 302 -24.24 -20.75 7.06
C TYR A 302 -22.91 -20.22 7.60
N PHE A 303 -22.95 -19.09 8.25
CA PHE A 303 -21.80 -18.59 8.99
C PHE A 303 -22.21 -18.05 10.35
N ILE A 304 -21.43 -18.39 11.37
CA ILE A 304 -21.53 -17.85 12.71
C ILE A 304 -20.52 -16.72 12.84
N VAL A 305 -20.95 -15.59 13.38
CA VAL A 305 -20.13 -14.44 13.74
C VAL A 305 -20.19 -14.28 15.24
N SER A 306 -19.05 -14.23 15.91
CA SER A 306 -18.97 -13.91 17.34
C SER A 306 -18.30 -12.56 17.54
N ASN A 307 -18.84 -11.76 18.45
CA ASN A 307 -18.33 -10.46 18.85
C ASN A 307 -17.99 -10.45 20.32
N ALA A 308 -16.74 -10.23 20.66
CA ALA A 308 -16.26 -10.15 22.03
C ALA A 308 -15.25 -9.00 22.17
N THR A 309 -14.78 -8.75 23.39
CA THR A 309 -13.78 -7.70 23.67
C THR A 309 -12.47 -7.85 22.90
N VAL A 310 -12.15 -9.06 22.46
CA VAL A 310 -10.96 -9.39 21.64
C VAL A 310 -11.17 -9.21 20.14
N GLY A 311 -12.39 -8.82 19.72
CA GLY A 311 -12.73 -8.60 18.32
C GLY A 311 -13.81 -9.52 17.78
N THR A 312 -14.05 -9.44 16.48
CA THR A 312 -15.04 -10.22 15.73
C THR A 312 -14.36 -11.42 15.06
N THR A 313 -14.98 -12.60 15.21
CA THR A 313 -14.53 -13.84 14.54
C THR A 313 -15.69 -14.47 13.80
N SER A 314 -15.44 -15.10 12.66
CA SER A 314 -16.44 -15.84 11.90
C SER A 314 -15.99 -17.25 11.53
N LYS A 315 -16.97 -18.18 11.43
CA LYS A 315 -16.75 -19.54 10.97
C LYS A 315 -17.89 -20.00 10.09
N THR A 316 -17.59 -20.68 8.98
CA THR A 316 -18.58 -21.22 8.04
C THR A 316 -18.88 -22.68 8.36
N PHE A 317 -20.14 -23.11 8.18
CA PHE A 317 -20.56 -24.52 8.27
C PHE A 317 -21.69 -24.80 7.28
N ILE A 318 -21.93 -26.10 7.06
CA ILE A 318 -22.91 -26.59 6.07
C ILE A 318 -23.98 -27.41 6.82
N VAL A 319 -25.26 -27.10 6.56
CA VAL A 319 -26.42 -27.89 6.96
C VAL A 319 -26.88 -28.75 5.75
N GLN A 320 -27.15 -30.04 5.98
CA GLN A 320 -27.60 -31.02 4.96
C GLN A 320 -29.03 -31.41 5.14
#